data_c61e87a34eb58e3aed184a56cfe54e67
#
_entry.id   c61e87a34eb58e3aed184a56cfe54e67
#
_cell.length_a   1.000
_cell.length_b   1.000
_cell.length_c   1.000
_cell.angle_alpha   90.00
_cell.angle_beta   90.00
_cell.angle_gamma   90.00
#
_symmetry.space_group_name_H-M   'P 1'
#
loop_
_entity.id
_entity.type
_entity.pdbx_description
1 polymer ?
#
loop_
_entity_poly.entity_id
_entity_poly.type
_entity_poly.pdbx_seq_one_letter_code
_entity_poly.pdbx_strand_id
1 'polypeptide(L)'
;MKKVGDFMTRTVFTVRRDATIAEAAAGLSAHSVDGAPVCDPHGRIVGMVSKGDLAEGCYSDRLKHRACVSDVMSLDVMKARPTDDLETVSRQLVFEGAHRVVVVDDNDAIVGIITPLDLLRAMVVDRQPHAPLRAGDGSVTR
;
A
#
# COMPACT_ATOMS: atom_id res chain seq x y z
N MET A 1 11.79 21.26 -4.12
CA MET A 1 11.18 20.08 -4.72
C MET A 1 10.67 19.15 -3.65
N LYS A 2 9.45 18.71 -3.81
CA LYS A 2 8.85 17.81 -2.82
C LYS A 2 9.29 16.38 -3.05
N LYS A 3 9.58 15.70 -1.97
CA LYS A 3 10.00 14.31 -2.02
C LYS A 3 8.89 13.41 -1.51
N VAL A 4 8.84 12.20 -2.02
CA VAL A 4 7.86 11.20 -1.60
C VAL A 4 7.90 11.02 -0.07
N GLY A 5 9.09 10.96 0.50
CA GLY A 5 9.24 10.74 1.95
C GLY A 5 8.64 11.83 2.81
N ASP A 6 8.45 13.04 2.26
CA ASP A 6 7.89 14.14 3.02
C ASP A 6 6.37 14.04 3.16
N PHE A 7 5.72 13.27 2.29
CA PHE A 7 4.27 13.19 2.26
C PHE A 7 3.70 11.78 2.38
N MET A 8 4.52 10.77 2.36
CA MET A 8 4.04 9.40 2.47
C MET A 8 3.45 9.14 3.84
N THR A 9 2.50 8.22 3.90
CA THR A 9 1.99 7.70 5.14
C THR A 9 2.97 6.64 5.63
N ARG A 10 3.49 6.81 6.84
CA ARG A 10 4.56 5.93 7.32
C ARG A 10 4.08 4.69 8.03
N THR A 11 2.91 4.75 8.62
CA THR A 11 2.35 3.60 9.31
C THR A 11 1.46 2.87 8.32
N VAL A 12 1.89 1.69 7.89
CA VAL A 12 1.23 0.96 6.80
C VAL A 12 0.78 -0.40 7.32
N PHE A 13 -0.51 -0.70 7.09
CA PHE A 13 -0.99 -2.04 7.33
C PHE A 13 -0.48 -2.93 6.20
N THR A 14 0.21 -4.01 6.54
CA THR A 14 0.70 -4.97 5.55
C THR A 14 0.13 -6.34 5.86
N VAL A 15 0.12 -7.19 4.85
CA VAL A 15 -0.40 -8.53 4.95
C VAL A 15 0.72 -9.50 4.63
N ARG A 16 0.81 -10.57 5.38
CA ARG A 16 1.81 -11.59 5.10
C ARG A 16 1.35 -12.45 3.93
N ARG A 17 2.27 -12.86 3.10
CA ARG A 17 1.93 -13.65 1.92
C ARG A 17 1.31 -14.99 2.27
N ASP A 18 1.62 -15.52 3.45
CA ASP A 18 1.08 -16.81 3.90
C ASP A 18 -0.19 -16.68 4.74
N ALA A 19 -0.71 -15.47 4.89
CA ALA A 19 -1.97 -15.27 5.60
C ALA A 19 -3.11 -15.91 4.80
N THR A 20 -4.14 -16.33 5.50
CA THR A 20 -5.33 -16.85 4.83
C THR A 20 -6.13 -15.70 4.24
N ILE A 21 -6.99 -16.02 3.29
CA ILE A 21 -7.87 -15.00 2.71
C ILE A 21 -8.74 -14.38 3.79
N ALA A 22 -9.24 -15.18 4.71
CA ALA A 22 -10.08 -14.67 5.81
C ALA A 22 -9.32 -13.71 6.71
N GLU A 23 -8.06 -14.04 7.04
CA GLU A 23 -7.24 -13.17 7.87
C GLU A 23 -6.97 -11.84 7.17
N ALA A 24 -6.67 -11.91 5.88
CA ALA A 24 -6.39 -10.69 5.12
C ALA A 24 -7.65 -9.83 5.02
N ALA A 25 -8.79 -10.44 4.74
CA ALA A 25 -10.05 -9.71 4.63
C ALA A 25 -10.39 -9.02 5.95
N ALA A 26 -10.22 -9.73 7.06
CA ALA A 26 -10.49 -9.17 8.38
C ALA A 26 -9.55 -8.00 8.67
N GLY A 27 -8.28 -8.13 8.28
CA GLY A 27 -7.30 -7.06 8.48
C GLY A 27 -7.63 -5.81 7.68
N LEU A 28 -7.97 -5.98 6.40
CA LEU A 28 -8.34 -4.83 5.57
C LEU A 28 -9.56 -4.13 6.16
N SER A 29 -10.54 -4.89 6.59
CA SER A 29 -11.76 -4.33 7.17
C SER A 29 -11.46 -3.62 8.49
N ALA A 30 -10.67 -4.23 9.35
CA ALA A 30 -10.33 -3.65 10.64
C ALA A 30 -9.58 -2.32 10.50
N HIS A 31 -8.79 -2.19 9.44
CA HIS A 31 -8.00 -0.98 9.22
C HIS A 31 -8.64 -0.04 8.20
N SER A 32 -9.85 -0.36 7.76
CA SER A 32 -10.63 0.48 6.85
C SER A 32 -9.87 0.83 5.57
N VAL A 33 -9.18 -0.15 5.02
CA VAL A 33 -8.46 0.02 3.76
C VAL A 33 -8.97 -1.00 2.74
N ASP A 34 -8.84 -0.65 1.46
CA ASP A 34 -9.31 -1.50 0.37
C ASP A 34 -8.24 -2.44 -0.16
N GLY A 35 -7.02 -2.22 0.21
CA GLY A 35 -5.93 -3.05 -0.23
C GLY A 35 -4.69 -2.76 0.60
N ALA A 36 -3.71 -3.63 0.49
CA ALA A 36 -2.50 -3.51 1.29
C ALA A 36 -1.33 -4.20 0.60
N PRO A 37 -0.11 -3.74 0.90
CA PRO A 37 1.07 -4.44 0.43
C PRO A 37 1.17 -5.80 1.10
N VAL A 38 1.66 -6.76 0.34
CA VAL A 38 1.92 -8.11 0.85
C VAL A 38 3.42 -8.25 1.02
N CYS A 39 3.83 -8.76 2.16
CA CYS A 39 5.25 -8.87 2.48
C CYS A 39 5.64 -10.30 2.83
N ASP A 40 6.95 -10.54 2.72
CA ASP A 40 7.54 -11.80 3.17
C ASP A 40 7.88 -11.70 4.67
N PRO A 41 8.41 -12.76 5.27
CA PRO A 41 8.73 -12.72 6.71
C PRO A 41 9.80 -11.69 7.08
N HIS A 42 10.54 -11.17 6.10
CA HIS A 42 11.55 -10.16 6.35
C HIS A 42 11.04 -8.73 6.12
N GLY A 43 9.74 -8.58 5.86
CA GLY A 43 9.16 -7.26 5.64
C GLY A 43 9.37 -6.71 4.25
N ARG A 44 9.84 -7.51 3.31
CA ARG A 44 10.04 -7.07 1.94
C ARG A 44 8.75 -7.22 1.16
N ILE A 45 8.53 -6.27 0.26
CA ILE A 45 7.32 -6.28 -0.56
C ILE A 45 7.38 -7.41 -1.58
N VAL A 46 6.32 -8.20 -1.67
CA VAL A 46 6.24 -9.27 -2.67
C VAL A 46 4.99 -9.15 -3.54
N GLY A 47 4.05 -8.31 -3.18
CA GLY A 47 2.84 -8.13 -3.99
C GLY A 47 1.89 -7.15 -3.36
N MET A 48 0.70 -7.06 -3.95
CA MET A 48 -0.39 -6.24 -3.44
C MET A 48 -1.64 -7.08 -3.42
N VAL A 49 -2.50 -6.87 -2.44
CA VAL A 49 -3.78 -7.55 -2.38
C VAL A 49 -4.88 -6.53 -2.13
N SER A 50 -5.99 -6.68 -2.84
CA SER A 50 -7.15 -5.81 -2.69
C SER A 50 -8.34 -6.63 -2.25
N LYS A 51 -9.40 -5.94 -1.82
CA LYS A 51 -10.64 -6.63 -1.49
C LYS A 51 -11.17 -7.42 -2.67
N GLY A 52 -11.00 -6.89 -3.88
CA GLY A 52 -11.42 -7.61 -5.09
C GLY A 52 -10.66 -8.89 -5.29
N ASP A 53 -9.35 -8.88 -5.05
CA ASP A 53 -8.54 -10.09 -5.15
C ASP A 53 -9.02 -11.16 -4.16
N LEU A 54 -9.32 -10.73 -2.94
CA LEU A 54 -9.77 -11.66 -1.92
C LEU A 54 -11.15 -12.23 -2.24
N ALA A 55 -12.05 -11.38 -2.76
CA ALA A 55 -13.37 -11.84 -3.14
C ALA A 55 -13.29 -12.88 -4.25
N GLU A 56 -12.44 -12.63 -5.23
CA GLU A 56 -12.25 -13.56 -6.33
C GLU A 56 -11.71 -14.89 -5.82
N GLY A 57 -10.78 -14.84 -4.88
CA GLY A 57 -10.25 -16.05 -4.27
C GLY A 57 -11.31 -16.86 -3.55
N CYS A 58 -12.25 -16.18 -2.90
CA CYS A 58 -13.33 -16.87 -2.20
C CYS A 58 -14.29 -17.58 -3.14
N TYR A 59 -14.47 -17.04 -4.35
CA TYR A 59 -15.41 -17.65 -5.28
C TYR A 59 -14.79 -18.73 -6.15
N SER A 60 -13.48 -18.85 -6.14
CA SER A 60 -12.82 -19.87 -6.94
C SER A 60 -12.88 -21.21 -6.21
N ASP A 61 -13.47 -22.21 -6.85
CA ASP A 61 -13.54 -23.54 -6.25
C ASP A 61 -12.16 -24.11 -6.01
N ARG A 62 -11.22 -23.81 -6.90
CA ARG A 62 -9.86 -24.29 -6.74
C ARG A 62 -9.18 -23.77 -5.51
N LEU A 63 -9.49 -22.55 -5.12
CA LEU A 63 -8.80 -21.88 -4.04
C LEU A 63 -9.56 -21.92 -2.73
N LYS A 64 -10.76 -22.44 -2.75
CA LYS A 64 -11.71 -22.32 -1.65
C LYS A 64 -11.19 -22.75 -0.28
N HIS A 65 -10.45 -23.82 -0.22
CA HIS A 65 -10.05 -24.38 1.05
C HIS A 65 -8.58 -24.21 1.38
N ARG A 66 -7.79 -23.72 0.43
CA ARG A 66 -6.37 -23.65 0.63
C ARG A 66 -5.74 -22.35 0.26
N ALA A 67 -6.53 -21.43 -0.22
CA ALA A 67 -5.98 -20.20 -0.72
C ALA A 67 -5.37 -19.38 0.38
N CYS A 68 -4.19 -18.91 0.14
CA CYS A 68 -3.59 -17.89 0.97
C CYS A 68 -3.39 -16.65 0.10
N VAL A 69 -2.96 -15.58 0.72
CA VAL A 69 -2.81 -14.30 0.04
C VAL A 69 -1.92 -14.41 -1.19
N SER A 70 -0.84 -15.19 -1.12
CA SER A 70 0.07 -15.32 -2.25
C SER A 70 -0.59 -15.95 -3.47
N ASP A 71 -1.69 -16.67 -3.30
CA ASP A 71 -2.39 -17.29 -4.43
C ASP A 71 -3.24 -16.30 -5.21
N VAL A 72 -3.61 -15.18 -4.59
CA VAL A 72 -4.53 -14.22 -5.21
C VAL A 72 -3.95 -12.83 -5.35
N MET A 73 -2.80 -12.54 -4.79
CA MET A 73 -2.21 -11.22 -4.83
C MET A 73 -1.74 -10.86 -6.24
N SER A 74 -1.63 -9.57 -6.51
CA SER A 74 -1.05 -9.08 -7.74
C SER A 74 0.44 -8.88 -7.53
N LEU A 75 1.24 -9.27 -8.52
CA LEU A 75 2.67 -9.05 -8.49
C LEU A 75 3.06 -7.71 -9.10
N ASP A 76 2.08 -7.02 -9.69
CA ASP A 76 2.32 -5.73 -10.32
C ASP A 76 2.25 -4.64 -9.25
N VAL A 77 3.38 -4.29 -8.69
CA VAL A 77 3.48 -3.34 -7.60
C VAL A 77 4.22 -2.10 -8.06
N MET A 78 3.56 -0.94 -7.93
CA MET A 78 4.22 0.32 -8.20
C MET A 78 5.00 0.73 -6.97
N LYS A 79 6.30 0.94 -7.13
CA LYS A 79 7.18 1.27 -6.02
C LYS A 79 7.84 2.62 -6.21
N ALA A 80 8.21 3.23 -5.11
CA ALA A 80 8.98 4.46 -5.11
C ALA A 80 9.92 4.44 -3.91
N ARG A 81 10.88 5.36 -3.92
CA ARG A 81 11.80 5.57 -2.82
C ARG A 81 11.46 6.87 -2.12
N PRO A 82 11.80 7.00 -0.84
CA PRO A 82 11.52 8.26 -0.14
C PRO A 82 12.16 9.49 -0.79
N THR A 83 13.27 9.27 -1.48
CA THR A 83 13.98 10.39 -2.13
C THR A 83 13.46 10.72 -3.52
N ASP A 84 12.50 9.97 -4.03
CA ASP A 84 11.95 10.23 -5.36
C ASP A 84 11.17 11.52 -5.37
N ASP A 85 11.12 12.15 -6.54
CA ASP A 85 10.38 13.37 -6.75
C ASP A 85 8.89 13.09 -6.72
N LEU A 86 8.17 13.80 -5.86
CA LEU A 86 6.75 13.56 -5.68
C LEU A 86 5.95 13.79 -6.94
N GLU A 87 6.29 14.81 -7.72
CA GLU A 87 5.55 15.11 -8.94
C GLU A 87 5.71 13.97 -9.96
N THR A 88 6.91 13.46 -10.10
CA THR A 88 7.18 12.36 -11.02
C THR A 88 6.38 11.13 -10.65
N VAL A 89 6.35 10.80 -9.36
CA VAL A 89 5.61 9.65 -8.86
C VAL A 89 4.11 9.87 -9.05
N SER A 90 3.65 11.10 -8.81
CA SER A 90 2.23 11.43 -8.99
C SER A 90 1.79 11.24 -10.44
N ARG A 91 2.60 11.69 -11.37
CA ARG A 91 2.29 11.52 -12.80
C ARG A 91 2.22 10.05 -13.18
N GLN A 92 3.16 9.27 -12.66
CA GLN A 92 3.20 7.85 -12.95
C GLN A 92 1.97 7.16 -12.39
N LEU A 93 1.55 7.52 -11.17
CA LEU A 93 0.39 6.94 -10.56
C LEU A 93 -0.88 7.22 -11.38
N VAL A 94 -1.02 8.47 -11.83
CA VAL A 94 -2.17 8.85 -12.66
C VAL A 94 -2.12 8.11 -13.99
N PHE A 95 -0.95 8.08 -14.62
CA PHE A 95 -0.80 7.50 -15.94
C PHE A 95 -1.11 6.00 -15.92
N GLU A 96 -0.70 5.31 -14.89
CA GLU A 96 -0.95 3.88 -14.78
C GLU A 96 -2.30 3.53 -14.17
N GLY A 97 -3.01 4.53 -13.67
CA GLY A 97 -4.30 4.29 -13.04
C GLY A 97 -4.20 3.52 -11.74
N ALA A 98 -3.07 3.62 -11.08
CA ALA A 98 -2.87 2.90 -9.82
C ALA A 98 -3.50 3.66 -8.67
N HIS A 99 -3.83 2.95 -7.60
CA HIS A 99 -4.46 3.57 -6.45
C HIS A 99 -3.48 3.84 -5.32
N ARG A 100 -2.29 3.28 -5.37
CA ARG A 100 -1.28 3.49 -4.34
C ARG A 100 0.10 3.12 -4.84
N VAL A 101 1.08 3.73 -4.22
CA VAL A 101 2.49 3.44 -4.50
C VAL A 101 3.12 3.00 -3.19
N VAL A 102 3.81 1.89 -3.20
CA VAL A 102 4.49 1.40 -2.00
C VAL A 102 5.88 2.03 -1.97
N VAL A 103 6.22 2.64 -0.85
CA VAL A 103 7.52 3.29 -0.70
C VAL A 103 8.44 2.33 0.03
N VAL A 104 9.57 2.04 -0.59
CA VAL A 104 10.51 1.05 -0.08
C VAL A 104 11.90 1.65 0.06
N ASP A 105 12.70 1.05 0.92
CA ASP A 105 14.10 1.44 1.07
C ASP A 105 14.97 0.62 0.10
N ASP A 106 16.28 0.75 0.24
CA ASP A 106 17.21 0.07 -0.65
C ASP A 106 17.16 -1.44 -0.56
N ASN A 107 16.60 -1.96 0.52
CA ASN A 107 16.48 -3.41 0.72
C ASN A 107 15.10 -3.93 0.39
N ASP A 108 14.27 -3.11 -0.26
CA ASP A 108 12.90 -3.45 -0.60
C ASP A 108 12.00 -3.59 0.63
N ALA A 109 12.43 -3.07 1.76
CA ALA A 109 11.59 -3.05 2.95
C ALA A 109 10.61 -1.89 2.85
N ILE A 110 9.36 -2.14 3.24
CA ILE A 110 8.30 -1.15 3.14
C ILE A 110 8.50 -0.08 4.21
N VAL A 111 8.62 1.18 3.80
CA VAL A 111 8.78 2.30 4.73
C VAL A 111 7.62 3.28 4.68
N GLY A 112 6.72 3.14 3.72
CA GLY A 112 5.57 4.03 3.61
C GLY A 112 4.70 3.67 2.43
N ILE A 113 3.65 4.47 2.27
CA ILE A 113 2.73 4.31 1.15
C ILE A 113 2.24 5.69 0.73
N ILE A 114 2.04 5.87 -0.57
CA ILE A 114 1.48 7.09 -1.13
C ILE A 114 0.15 6.73 -1.77
N THR A 115 -0.89 7.45 -1.39
CA THR A 115 -2.22 7.29 -1.96
C THR A 115 -2.65 8.61 -2.59
N PRO A 116 -3.71 8.62 -3.41
CA PRO A 116 -4.22 9.89 -3.93
C PRO A 116 -4.54 10.92 -2.84
N LEU A 117 -4.99 10.46 -1.67
CA LEU A 117 -5.26 11.38 -0.57
C LEU A 117 -3.98 12.07 -0.09
N ASP A 118 -2.87 11.33 -0.02
CA ASP A 118 -1.59 11.92 0.35
C ASP A 118 -1.18 12.99 -0.66
N LEU A 119 -1.46 12.75 -1.95
CA LEU A 119 -1.14 13.72 -2.99
C LEU A 119 -1.99 14.97 -2.86
N LEU A 120 -3.27 14.80 -2.54
CA LEU A 120 -4.14 15.95 -2.30
C LEU A 120 -3.65 16.76 -1.11
N ARG A 121 -3.23 16.08 -0.05
CA ARG A 121 -2.67 16.78 1.12
C ARG A 121 -1.43 17.58 0.74
N ALA A 122 -0.59 16.99 -0.10
CA ALA A 122 0.61 17.68 -0.56
C ALA A 122 0.27 18.97 -1.32
N MET A 123 -0.82 18.96 -2.08
CA MET A 123 -1.25 20.14 -2.81
C MET A 123 -1.74 21.24 -1.86
N VAL A 124 -2.41 20.85 -0.80
CA VAL A 124 -2.97 21.81 0.14
C VAL A 124 -1.90 22.43 1.02
N VAL A 125 -0.88 21.68 1.39
CA VAL A 125 0.16 22.15 2.29
C VAL A 125 1.50 22.33 1.61
N ASP A 126 1.48 22.73 0.36
CA ASP A 126 2.71 22.79 -0.42
C ASP A 126 3.76 23.74 0.16
N ARG A 127 3.35 24.67 0.99
CA ARG A 127 4.29 25.59 1.60
C ARG A 127 4.82 25.12 2.93
N GLN A 128 4.22 24.09 3.48
CA GLN A 128 4.63 23.58 4.78
C GLN A 128 4.60 22.07 4.74
N PRO A 129 5.51 21.48 4.00
CA PRO A 129 5.51 20.03 3.83
C PRO A 129 5.64 19.27 5.15
N HIS A 130 6.13 19.93 6.18
CA HIS A 130 6.29 19.28 7.46
C HIS A 130 5.13 19.51 8.41
N ALA A 131 4.10 20.18 7.95
CA ALA A 131 2.95 20.41 8.82
C ALA A 131 2.37 19.07 9.22
N PRO A 132 2.00 18.94 10.46
CA PRO A 132 1.46 17.66 10.91
C PRO A 132 0.08 17.43 10.35
N LEU A 133 0.00 16.52 9.44
CA LEU A 133 -1.26 16.13 8.87
C LEU A 133 -1.65 14.83 9.49
N ARG A 134 -1.73 14.85 10.81
CA ARG A 134 -1.86 13.70 11.36
C ARG A 134 -3.06 13.20 11.60
N ALA A 135 -3.85 13.86 11.91
CA ALA A 135 -5.12 13.42 12.29
C ALA A 135 -5.71 12.46 11.36
N GLY A 136 -6.23 11.48 11.81
CA GLY A 136 -6.96 10.55 11.00
C GLY A 136 -6.26 10.13 9.76
N ASP A 137 -4.99 10.09 9.79
CA ASP A 137 -4.29 9.72 8.61
C ASP A 137 -4.58 8.28 8.21
N GLY A 138 -5.35 7.58 8.99
CA GLY A 138 -5.77 6.25 8.61
C GLY A 138 -4.67 5.24 8.56
N SER A 139 -3.49 5.62 8.88
CA SER A 139 -2.44 4.67 8.79
C SER A 139 -2.40 3.84 10.04
N VAL A 140 -1.96 2.63 9.91
CA VAL A 140 -1.91 1.72 11.00
C VAL A 140 -0.70 0.90 10.87
N THR A 141 -0.25 0.48 11.94
CA THR A 141 0.92 -0.29 11.94
C THR A 141 0.61 -1.69 11.69
N ARG A 142 1.31 -2.16 11.28
CA ARG A 142 1.20 -3.39 11.08
C ARG A 142 1.89 -4.08 11.57
#